data_273bc7c72da1a13ddeaaba44fb0e7cb9
#
_entry.id   273bc7c72da1a13ddeaaba44fb0e7cb9
#
_cell.length_a   1.000
_cell.length_b   1.000
_cell.length_c   1.000
_cell.angle_alpha   90.00
_cell.angle_beta   90.00
_cell.angle_gamma   90.00
#
_symmetry.space_group_name_H-M   'P 1'
#
loop_
_entity.id
_entity.type
_entity.pdbx_description
1 polymer ?
#
loop_
_entity_poly.entity_id
_entity_poly.type
_entity_poly.pdbx_seq_one_letter_code
_entity_poly.pdbx_strand_id
1 'polypeptide(L)'
;MKYYLKEEFLHDVNAKNAGNKARNDVESIVKEEGYHPLVLSVDNWYQMSTLAAQRHKAKAFGQALDQLKQGDELLIQFPMLHHSFFSTHLVKKAQKRGIKVYLLIHDLEVLRHANMTSLPLKHRIRMYLQEASFLKAADGIIAHNPVMKSGIK
;
A
#
# COMPACT_ATOMS: atom_id res chain seq x y z
N MET A 1 14.08 11.82 -7.13
CA MET A 1 13.05 12.61 -6.43
C MET A 1 12.33 11.73 -5.41
N LYS A 2 11.64 12.34 -4.45
CA LYS A 2 10.87 11.62 -3.43
C LYS A 2 9.38 11.77 -3.72
N TYR A 3 8.66 10.66 -3.73
CA TYR A 3 7.23 10.59 -3.98
C TYR A 3 6.50 9.88 -2.84
N TYR A 4 5.25 10.24 -2.60
CA TYR A 4 4.34 9.45 -1.78
C TYR A 4 3.13 9.03 -2.61
N LEU A 5 2.65 7.79 -2.40
CA LEU A 5 1.46 7.30 -3.09
C LEU A 5 0.22 7.95 -2.51
N LYS A 6 -0.46 8.76 -3.31
CA LYS A 6 -1.75 9.36 -2.96
C LYS A 6 -2.87 8.56 -3.58
N GLU A 7 -3.59 7.81 -2.76
CA GLU A 7 -4.72 7.01 -3.21
C GLU A 7 -6.01 7.82 -3.13
N GLU A 8 -6.71 7.95 -4.27
CA GLU A 8 -7.95 8.69 -4.37
C GLU A 8 -9.15 7.77 -4.46
N PHE A 9 -10.21 8.11 -3.71
CA PHE A 9 -11.54 7.51 -3.85
C PHE A 9 -12.44 8.46 -4.61
N LEU A 10 -12.98 8.01 -5.75
CA LEU A 10 -13.87 8.81 -6.57
C LEU A 10 -15.29 8.96 -5.98
N HIS A 11 -15.64 8.17 -4.96
CA HIS A 11 -17.02 8.12 -4.44
C HIS A 11 -17.19 8.55 -2.98
N ASP A 12 -16.11 8.90 -2.26
CA ASP A 12 -16.23 9.17 -0.83
C ASP A 12 -15.46 10.41 -0.38
N VAL A 13 -15.81 11.53 -1.01
CA VAL A 13 -15.22 12.85 -0.69
C VAL A 13 -15.53 13.30 0.76
N ASN A 14 -16.50 12.67 1.43
CA ASN A 14 -17.02 13.08 2.73
C ASN A 14 -16.92 12.05 3.87
N ALA A 15 -16.30 10.90 3.66
CA ALA A 15 -16.12 9.92 4.74
C ALA A 15 -15.07 10.40 5.75
N LYS A 16 -15.53 11.12 6.74
CA LYS A 16 -14.74 11.48 7.94
C LYS A 16 -14.61 10.26 8.84
N ASN A 17 -13.62 9.43 8.58
CA ASN A 17 -13.24 8.36 9.51
C ASN A 17 -11.81 8.56 10.02
N ALA A 18 -11.50 7.94 11.16
CA ALA A 18 -10.18 8.08 11.80
C ALA A 18 -9.02 7.61 10.89
N GLY A 19 -9.26 6.62 10.05
CA GLY A 19 -8.26 6.11 9.12
C GLY A 19 -7.89 7.11 8.03
N ASN A 20 -8.88 7.82 7.50
CA ASN A 20 -8.64 8.88 6.51
C ASN A 20 -7.90 10.06 7.12
N LYS A 21 -8.22 10.42 8.37
CA LYS A 21 -7.51 11.49 9.07
C LYS A 21 -6.02 11.18 9.21
N ALA A 22 -5.68 9.99 9.70
CA ALA A 22 -4.28 9.59 9.87
C ALA A 22 -3.49 9.62 8.54
N ARG A 23 -4.11 9.19 7.43
CA ARG A 23 -3.50 9.27 6.10
C ARG A 23 -3.28 10.70 5.64
N ASN A 24 -4.26 11.57 5.83
CA ASN A 24 -4.16 12.97 5.45
C ASN A 24 -3.11 13.73 6.28
N ASP A 25 -2.98 13.40 7.56
CA ASP A 25 -1.94 13.97 8.43
C ASP A 25 -0.55 13.58 7.93
N VAL A 26 -0.34 12.32 7.56
CA VAL A 26 0.92 11.84 6.96
C VAL A 26 1.19 12.55 5.63
N GLU A 27 0.18 12.69 4.76
CA GLU A 27 0.35 13.38 3.48
C GLU A 27 0.78 14.83 3.66
N SER A 28 0.24 15.52 4.66
CA SER A 28 0.63 16.89 4.99
C SER A 28 2.10 16.96 5.42
N ILE A 29 2.52 16.07 6.32
CA ILE A 29 3.90 16.00 6.81
C ILE A 29 4.88 15.71 5.66
N VAL A 30 4.62 14.69 4.83
CA VAL A 30 5.55 14.33 3.76
C VAL A 30 5.63 15.39 2.66
N LYS A 31 4.56 16.15 2.44
CA LYS A 31 4.63 17.32 1.54
C LYS A 31 5.55 18.40 2.07
N GLU A 32 5.49 18.70 3.36
CA GLU A 32 6.41 19.65 4.01
C GLU A 32 7.86 19.16 3.92
N GLU A 33 8.09 17.86 3.94
CA GLU A 33 9.40 17.21 3.75
C GLU A 33 9.85 17.12 2.27
N GLY A 34 9.11 17.72 1.36
CA GLY A 34 9.48 17.82 -0.06
C GLY A 34 9.11 16.59 -0.91
N TYR A 35 8.21 15.74 -0.44
CA TYR A 35 7.67 14.65 -1.26
C TYR A 35 6.60 15.15 -2.23
N HIS A 36 6.60 14.61 -3.44
CA HIS A 36 5.61 14.88 -4.47
C HIS A 36 4.51 13.81 -4.49
N PRO A 37 3.24 14.16 -4.73
CA PRO A 37 2.19 13.16 -4.83
C PRO A 37 2.33 12.34 -6.11
N LEU A 38 2.30 11.02 -6.00
CA LEU A 38 2.07 10.08 -7.08
C LEU A 38 0.63 9.60 -6.96
N VAL A 39 -0.24 10.09 -7.82
CA VAL A 39 -1.67 9.84 -7.71
C VAL A 39 -2.03 8.45 -8.23
N LEU A 40 -2.75 7.68 -7.41
CA LEU A 40 -3.37 6.42 -7.77
C LEU A 40 -4.88 6.55 -7.64
N SER A 41 -5.55 6.60 -8.78
CA SER A 41 -7.01 6.63 -8.86
C SER A 41 -7.52 5.37 -9.55
N VAL A 42 -8.49 4.70 -8.94
CA VAL A 42 -9.11 3.49 -9.48
C VAL A 42 -10.62 3.64 -9.42
N ASP A 43 -11.24 3.75 -10.58
CA ASP A 43 -12.68 3.90 -10.71
C ASP A 43 -13.40 2.55 -10.92
N ASN A 44 -14.67 2.49 -10.54
CA ASN A 44 -15.64 1.43 -10.87
C ASN A 44 -15.20 -0.01 -10.60
N TRP A 45 -14.13 -0.25 -9.85
CA TRP A 45 -13.63 -1.60 -9.55
C TRP A 45 -14.63 -2.47 -8.78
N TYR A 46 -15.50 -1.85 -7.99
CA TYR A 46 -16.54 -2.53 -7.19
C TYR A 46 -17.68 -3.12 -8.04
N GLN A 47 -17.82 -2.68 -9.29
CA GLN A 47 -18.79 -3.21 -10.26
C GLN A 47 -18.23 -4.39 -11.08
N MET A 48 -16.96 -4.71 -10.91
CA MET A 48 -16.26 -5.74 -11.66
C MET A 48 -16.27 -7.09 -10.92
N SER A 49 -16.05 -8.19 -11.65
CA SER A 49 -15.70 -9.46 -11.02
C SER A 49 -14.38 -9.34 -10.25
N THR A 50 -14.16 -10.23 -9.28
CA THR A 50 -12.97 -10.17 -8.41
C THR A 50 -11.67 -10.12 -9.22
N LEU A 51 -11.50 -11.00 -10.21
CA LEU A 51 -10.28 -11.01 -11.02
C LEU A 51 -10.14 -9.77 -11.89
N ALA A 52 -11.22 -9.30 -12.49
CA ALA A 52 -11.21 -8.07 -13.28
C ALA A 52 -10.86 -6.84 -12.42
N ALA A 53 -11.40 -6.74 -11.21
CA ALA A 53 -11.08 -5.69 -10.26
C ALA A 53 -9.59 -5.72 -9.85
N GLN A 54 -9.02 -6.91 -9.59
CA GLN A 54 -7.61 -7.05 -9.27
C GLN A 54 -6.70 -6.61 -10.42
N ARG A 55 -7.03 -6.98 -11.66
CA ARG A 55 -6.29 -6.54 -12.85
C ARG A 55 -6.41 -5.04 -13.09
N HIS A 56 -7.61 -4.49 -12.88
CA HIS A 56 -7.86 -3.06 -13.04
C HIS A 56 -7.04 -2.22 -12.05
N LYS A 57 -7.04 -2.59 -10.77
CA LYS A 57 -6.18 -1.98 -9.74
C LYS A 57 -4.70 -2.11 -10.08
N ALA A 58 -4.25 -3.30 -10.52
CA ALA A 58 -2.88 -3.54 -10.89
C ALA A 58 -2.44 -2.68 -12.08
N LYS A 59 -3.29 -2.51 -13.09
CA LYS A 59 -3.02 -1.65 -14.25
C LYS A 59 -2.83 -0.20 -13.81
N ALA A 60 -3.73 0.34 -13.01
CA ALA A 60 -3.64 1.70 -12.49
C ALA A 60 -2.36 1.91 -11.65
N PHE A 61 -2.03 0.99 -10.77
CA PHE A 61 -0.81 1.05 -9.97
C PHE A 61 0.44 0.95 -10.82
N GLY A 62 0.47 0.04 -11.82
CA GLY A 62 1.56 -0.06 -12.77
C GLY A 62 1.79 1.25 -13.53
N GLN A 63 0.74 1.88 -14.03
CA GLN A 63 0.80 3.17 -14.72
C GLN A 63 1.32 4.29 -13.81
N ALA A 64 0.95 4.29 -12.53
CA ALA A 64 1.51 5.22 -11.56
C ALA A 64 3.02 4.99 -11.38
N LEU A 65 3.45 3.74 -11.17
CA LEU A 65 4.86 3.37 -11.02
C LEU A 65 5.70 3.68 -12.27
N ASP A 66 5.11 3.62 -13.46
CA ASP A 66 5.81 3.92 -14.72
C ASP A 66 6.19 5.40 -14.87
N GLN A 67 5.61 6.29 -14.09
CA GLN A 67 6.01 7.71 -14.04
C GLN A 67 7.33 7.92 -13.29
N LEU A 68 7.75 6.97 -12.46
CA LEU A 68 8.97 7.06 -11.66
C LEU A 68 10.20 6.69 -12.49
N LYS A 69 11.32 7.32 -12.15
CA LYS A 69 12.61 7.14 -12.80
C LYS A 69 13.61 6.44 -11.87
N GLN A 70 14.68 5.92 -12.44
CA GLN A 70 15.78 5.37 -11.67
C GLN A 70 16.29 6.38 -10.64
N GLY A 71 16.45 5.93 -9.40
CA GLY A 71 16.89 6.76 -8.27
C GLY A 71 15.77 7.45 -7.51
N ASP A 72 14.53 7.38 -8.01
CA ASP A 72 13.36 7.88 -7.26
C ASP A 72 13.04 6.99 -6.05
N GLU A 73 12.45 7.62 -5.04
CA GLU A 73 11.97 6.96 -3.83
C GLU A 73 10.45 7.11 -3.73
N LEU A 74 9.75 6.03 -3.41
CA LEU A 74 8.31 6.00 -3.24
C LEU A 74 7.96 5.57 -1.82
N LEU A 75 7.19 6.40 -1.11
CA LEU A 75 6.57 6.08 0.16
C LEU A 75 5.13 5.64 -0.06
N ILE A 76 4.78 4.47 0.43
CA ILE A 76 3.43 3.92 0.37
C ILE A 76 2.88 3.79 1.78
N GLN A 77 1.69 4.33 2.03
CA GLN A 77 0.96 4.12 3.27
C GLN A 77 0.29 2.73 3.23
N PHE A 78 0.58 1.88 4.20
CA PHE A 78 0.06 0.52 4.26
C PHE A 78 -0.93 0.33 5.43
N PRO A 79 -2.03 -0.38 5.25
CA PRO A 79 -2.46 -1.08 4.04
C PRO A 79 -2.86 -0.13 2.89
N MET A 80 -2.56 -0.53 1.66
CA MET A 80 -3.03 0.21 0.49
C MET A 80 -4.54 0.03 0.32
N LEU A 81 -5.24 1.10 -0.02
CA LEU A 81 -6.67 1.10 -0.28
C LEU A 81 -7.01 0.36 -1.59
N HIS A 82 -6.16 0.50 -2.59
CA HIS A 82 -6.28 -0.15 -3.90
C HIS A 82 -5.28 -1.30 -4.08
N HIS A 83 -4.99 -2.03 -2.99
CA HIS A 83 -4.11 -3.21 -3.05
C HIS A 83 -4.70 -4.28 -3.98
N SER A 84 -3.83 -4.93 -4.75
CA SER A 84 -4.18 -6.06 -5.61
C SER A 84 -3.24 -7.25 -5.38
N PHE A 85 -3.62 -8.43 -5.85
CA PHE A 85 -2.76 -9.62 -5.83
C PHE A 85 -1.44 -9.43 -6.58
N PHE A 86 -1.39 -8.48 -7.51
CA PHE A 86 -0.23 -8.18 -8.34
C PHE A 86 0.67 -7.07 -7.79
N SER A 87 0.27 -6.41 -6.69
CA SER A 87 0.99 -5.24 -6.16
C SER A 87 2.43 -5.55 -5.78
N THR A 88 2.68 -6.70 -5.15
CA THR A 88 4.04 -7.14 -4.81
C THR A 88 4.93 -7.31 -6.04
N HIS A 89 4.39 -7.91 -7.11
CA HIS A 89 5.12 -8.08 -8.36
C HIS A 89 5.46 -6.73 -9.01
N LEU A 90 4.52 -5.80 -8.99
CA LEU A 90 4.71 -4.47 -9.56
C LEU A 90 5.77 -3.66 -8.80
N VAL A 91 5.77 -3.75 -7.46
CA VAL A 91 6.83 -3.15 -6.63
C VAL A 91 8.20 -3.73 -6.99
N LYS A 92 8.33 -5.05 -7.06
CA LYS A 92 9.59 -5.70 -7.46
C LYS A 92 10.05 -5.30 -8.87
N LYS A 93 9.11 -5.12 -9.80
CA LYS A 93 9.42 -4.62 -11.15
C LYS A 93 9.94 -3.18 -11.11
N ALA A 94 9.35 -2.31 -10.29
CA ALA A 94 9.83 -0.95 -10.10
C ALA A 94 11.23 -0.92 -9.47
N GLN A 95 11.47 -1.75 -8.47
CA GLN A 95 12.79 -1.88 -7.82
C GLN A 95 13.89 -2.33 -8.81
N LYS A 96 13.59 -3.23 -9.75
CA LYS A 96 14.53 -3.62 -10.83
C LYS A 96 14.90 -2.45 -11.75
N ARG A 97 14.05 -1.43 -11.80
CA ARG A 97 14.34 -0.17 -12.51
C ARG A 97 15.13 0.84 -11.66
N GLY A 98 15.51 0.46 -10.44
CA GLY A 98 16.27 1.33 -9.53
C GLY A 98 15.41 2.28 -8.69
N ILE A 99 14.12 2.01 -8.53
CA ILE A 99 13.21 2.76 -7.66
C ILE A 99 13.24 2.11 -6.28
N LYS A 100 13.36 2.92 -5.22
CA LYS A 100 13.26 2.45 -3.84
C LYS A 100 11.85 2.60 -3.32
N VAL A 101 11.34 1.58 -2.62
CA VAL A 101 9.97 1.58 -2.09
C VAL A 101 10.00 1.40 -0.57
N TYR A 102 9.42 2.37 0.13
CA TYR A 102 9.27 2.38 1.58
C TYR A 102 7.81 2.27 1.97
N LEU A 103 7.53 1.54 3.04
CA LEU A 103 6.18 1.40 3.58
C LEU A 103 6.06 2.11 4.92
N LEU A 104 5.02 2.93 5.08
CA LEU A 104 4.61 3.47 6.36
C LEU A 104 3.38 2.69 6.84
N ILE A 105 3.55 1.98 7.94
CA ILE A 105 2.54 1.05 8.44
C ILE A 105 1.59 1.78 9.38
N HIS A 106 0.31 1.85 9.01
CA HIS A 106 -0.76 2.29 9.91
C HIS A 106 -1.30 1.13 10.73
N ASP A 107 -1.44 -0.03 10.09
CA ASP A 107 -2.06 -1.20 10.69
C ASP A 107 -1.62 -2.48 10.00
N LEU A 108 -1.57 -3.58 10.75
CA LEU A 108 -1.28 -4.91 10.25
C LEU A 108 -2.38 -5.87 10.68
N GLU A 109 -3.05 -6.48 9.72
CA GLU A 109 -4.11 -7.45 9.98
C GLU A 109 -3.58 -8.67 10.76
N VAL A 110 -2.36 -9.09 10.48
CA VAL A 110 -1.67 -10.16 11.23
C VAL A 110 -1.55 -9.85 12.71
N LEU A 111 -1.35 -8.58 13.09
CA LEU A 111 -1.24 -8.20 14.51
C LEU A 111 -2.59 -8.06 15.21
N ARG A 112 -3.66 -7.83 14.46
CA ARG A 112 -5.04 -7.80 15.02
C ARG A 112 -5.53 -9.19 15.43
N HIS A 113 -5.07 -10.22 14.73
CA HIS A 113 -5.47 -11.59 15.00
C HIS A 113 -4.40 -12.29 15.85
N ALA A 114 -4.52 -12.15 17.18
CA ALA A 114 -3.61 -12.79 18.16
C ALA A 114 -3.57 -14.31 18.03
N ASN A 115 -4.54 -14.93 17.35
CA ASN A 115 -4.68 -16.36 17.14
C ASN A 115 -4.94 -16.67 15.66
N MET A 116 -3.88 -16.67 14.86
CA MET A 116 -3.95 -17.01 13.43
C MET A 116 -4.55 -18.39 13.15
N THR A 117 -4.49 -19.31 14.14
CA THR A 117 -5.04 -20.66 14.01
C THR A 117 -6.56 -20.72 14.01
N SER A 118 -7.25 -19.70 14.52
CA SER A 118 -8.71 -19.62 14.53
C SER A 118 -9.31 -19.20 13.18
N LEU A 119 -8.49 -18.72 12.25
CA LEU A 119 -8.94 -18.26 10.93
C LEU A 119 -8.99 -19.42 9.92
N PRO A 120 -9.95 -19.40 8.97
CA PRO A 120 -9.96 -20.36 7.87
C PRO A 120 -8.65 -20.33 7.08
N LEU A 121 -8.17 -21.49 6.62
CA LEU A 121 -6.91 -21.61 5.88
C LEU A 121 -6.84 -20.66 4.66
N LYS A 122 -7.94 -20.56 3.94
CA LYS A 122 -8.06 -19.65 2.77
C LYS A 122 -7.78 -18.18 3.15
N HIS A 123 -8.30 -17.74 4.29
CA HIS A 123 -8.11 -16.39 4.80
C HIS A 123 -6.65 -16.15 5.23
N ARG A 124 -6.04 -17.12 5.89
CA ARG A 124 -4.62 -17.08 6.30
C ARG A 124 -3.69 -17.00 5.09
N ILE A 125 -3.93 -17.79 4.04
CA ILE A 125 -3.16 -17.75 2.79
C ILE A 125 -3.29 -16.37 2.13
N ARG A 126 -4.50 -15.84 2.05
CA ARG A 126 -4.76 -14.51 1.49
C ARG A 126 -4.01 -13.42 2.25
N MET A 127 -4.06 -13.41 3.58
CA MET A 127 -3.33 -12.46 4.42
C MET A 127 -1.82 -12.56 4.19
N TYR A 128 -1.28 -13.78 4.14
CA TYR A 128 0.13 -13.98 3.88
C TYR A 128 0.55 -13.45 2.51
N LEU A 129 -0.21 -13.73 1.46
CA LEU A 129 0.11 -13.29 0.11
C LEU A 129 -0.02 -11.77 -0.07
N GLN A 130 -1.01 -11.15 0.55
CA GLN A 130 -1.26 -9.72 0.40
C GLN A 130 -0.39 -8.89 1.35
N GLU A 131 -0.23 -9.28 2.58
CA GLU A 131 0.43 -8.49 3.60
C GLU A 131 1.91 -8.86 3.73
N ALA A 132 2.23 -10.10 4.08
CA ALA A 132 3.61 -10.50 4.34
C ALA A 132 4.50 -10.40 3.09
N SER A 133 4.02 -10.77 1.92
CA SER A 133 4.80 -10.68 0.69
C SER A 133 5.08 -9.24 0.29
N PHE A 134 4.11 -8.34 0.51
CA PHE A 134 4.26 -6.92 0.22
C PHE A 134 5.24 -6.25 1.18
N LEU A 135 5.14 -6.56 2.48
CA LEU A 135 6.10 -6.09 3.50
C LEU A 135 7.52 -6.53 3.18
N LYS A 136 7.71 -7.80 2.79
CA LYS A 136 9.04 -8.33 2.43
C LYS A 136 9.62 -7.72 1.16
N ALA A 137 8.79 -7.22 0.27
CA ALA A 137 9.23 -6.59 -0.96
C ALA A 137 9.77 -5.16 -0.75
N ALA A 138 9.41 -4.49 0.33
CA ALA A 138 9.83 -3.11 0.59
C ALA A 138 11.32 -3.01 0.89
N ASP A 139 11.94 -1.90 0.46
CA ASP A 139 13.34 -1.56 0.79
C ASP A 139 13.48 -1.10 2.26
N GLY A 140 12.40 -0.59 2.85
CA GLY A 140 12.36 -0.18 4.25
C GLY A 140 10.94 -0.02 4.76
N ILE A 141 10.78 -0.15 6.07
CA ILE A 141 9.49 -0.08 6.75
C ILE A 141 9.57 0.94 7.88
N ILE A 142 8.58 1.83 7.93
CA ILE A 142 8.36 2.79 9.00
C ILE A 142 7.16 2.31 9.81
N ALA A 143 7.37 2.01 11.09
CA ALA A 143 6.32 1.56 12.01
C ALA A 143 6.11 2.58 13.13
N HIS A 144 4.86 2.76 13.54
CA HIS A 144 4.50 3.77 14.54
C HIS A 144 4.97 3.45 15.96
N ASN A 145 5.18 2.18 16.30
CA ASN A 145 5.56 1.79 17.65
C ASN A 145 6.44 0.53 17.70
N PRO A 146 7.12 0.28 18.84
CA PRO A 146 7.99 -0.89 19.02
C PRO A 146 7.28 -2.24 18.88
N VAL A 147 5.99 -2.33 19.22
CA VAL A 147 5.21 -3.58 19.13
C VAL A 147 5.00 -3.96 17.66
N MET A 148 4.64 -3.01 16.81
CA MET A 148 4.58 -3.21 15.36
C MET A 148 5.93 -3.64 14.79
N LYS A 149 7.01 -2.99 15.23
CA LYS A 149 8.37 -3.30 14.78
C LYS A 149 8.77 -4.73 15.14
N SER A 150 8.42 -5.24 16.30
CA SER A 150 8.70 -6.63 16.71
C SER A 150 7.86 -7.65 15.94
N GLY A 151 6.65 -7.31 15.52
CA GLY A 151 5.76 -8.19 14.75
C GLY A 151 6.12 -8.33 13.26
N ILE A 152 7.00 -7.48 12.74
CA ILE A 152 7.40 -7.46 11.31
C ILE A 152 8.62 -8.37 11.04
N LYS A 153 9.22 -8.94 12.05
CA LYS A 153 10.39 -9.84 11.91
C LYS A 153 10.09 -11.12 11.18
#